data_c1db4186d53ec955f6db167563b1aa44
#
_entry.id   c1db4186d53ec955f6db167563b1aa44
#
_cell.length_a   1.000
_cell.length_b   1.000
_cell.length_c   1.000
_cell.angle_alpha   90.00
_cell.angle_beta   90.00
_cell.angle_gamma   90.00
#
_symmetry.space_group_name_H-M   'P 1'
#
loop_
_entity.id
_entity.type
_entity.pdbx_description
1 polymer ?
#
loop_
_entity_poly.entity_id
_entity_poly.type
_entity_poly.pdbx_seq_one_letter_code
_entity_poly.pdbx_strand_id
1 'polypeptide(L)'
;MSLIEKRSSRTFRRSPLVALVVAACTALGCSDDGGGDTTTSVAPPTGTAPLYAMMIQVYTAEDRIVYAHLSKDLEVGAVDLSQAREFASVANFAGIGGRIYVSSGTEPEITEFGISDDLAWTEGRSISFSGFPLEDNANFYYQYVLDDSTAYMPFDGTSRIVWNPTDMVIEGTMTDTSVPAEQNGMLVATGGNRNAIQFDGPVQQPFFYSSELDYGPESIVAVYDADTNRETTTVTLPCPGLSMASQDSGYTYYGTWGFLDRALFGIGPEPCIARLTPERTLDEAWTTNLEQVTGGRPHNNFRAVGGGKAIANVLHTEELVGASFDNGYDQDVVDQIASSGPWWKLWLIDLDTMTGAPVAGIDVDTASGAQFAVLDGRTFVFLPYNDWGRSKIYEIGSDGVAIERGDTVGDVFKWVKVR
;
A
#
# COMPACT_ATOMS: atom_id res chain seq x y z
N MET A 1 0.12 13.92 -3.65
CA MET A 1 1.55 13.49 -3.55
C MET A 1 2.16 14.25 -2.40
N SER A 2 2.55 13.57 -1.31
CA SER A 2 3.19 14.26 -0.19
C SER A 2 4.52 14.85 -0.63
N LEU A 3 5.00 15.90 0.05
CA LEU A 3 6.32 16.51 -0.21
C LEU A 3 7.47 15.50 -0.09
N ILE A 4 7.29 14.45 0.69
CA ILE A 4 8.23 13.33 0.84
C ILE A 4 8.32 12.50 -0.46
N GLU A 5 7.24 12.28 -1.17
CA GLU A 5 7.27 11.59 -2.48
C GLU A 5 7.90 12.43 -3.59
N LYS A 6 7.73 13.77 -3.56
CA LYS A 6 8.36 14.65 -4.57
C LYS A 6 9.90 14.66 -4.53
N ARG A 7 10.55 14.20 -3.45
CA ARG A 7 12.02 14.15 -3.38
C ARG A 7 12.65 12.96 -4.09
N SER A 8 11.96 11.84 -4.20
CA SER A 8 12.51 10.69 -4.93
C SER A 8 12.59 10.91 -6.44
N SER A 9 11.88 11.93 -6.96
CA SER A 9 11.84 12.25 -8.39
C SER A 9 12.79 13.37 -8.86
N ARG A 10 13.58 14.00 -7.96
CA ARG A 10 14.35 15.21 -8.32
C ARG A 10 15.81 15.00 -8.72
N THR A 11 16.31 13.80 -8.89
CA THR A 11 17.71 13.56 -9.32
C THR A 11 17.84 12.88 -10.67
N PHE A 12 17.16 13.35 -11.70
CA PHE A 12 17.60 13.09 -13.06
C PHE A 12 17.56 14.35 -13.92
N ARG A 13 18.69 15.10 -13.91
CA ARG A 13 18.98 16.06 -14.97
C ARG A 13 19.25 15.27 -16.25
N ARG A 14 18.30 15.31 -17.17
CA ARG A 14 18.57 14.90 -18.55
C ARG A 14 19.37 16.00 -19.25
N SER A 15 20.58 15.65 -19.66
CA SER A 15 21.32 16.39 -20.71
C SER A 15 20.73 16.03 -22.07
N PRO A 16 20.52 16.98 -22.97
CA PRO A 16 20.06 16.70 -24.32
C PRO A 16 21.28 16.53 -25.22
N LEU A 17 21.41 15.40 -25.88
CA LEU A 17 22.16 15.31 -27.14
C LEU A 17 21.84 14.04 -27.92
N VAL A 18 21.65 14.32 -29.24
CA VAL A 18 21.83 13.43 -30.39
C VAL A 18 20.55 12.90 -31.01
N ALA A 19 20.05 13.62 -31.98
CA ALA A 19 20.31 13.55 -33.44
C ALA A 19 19.90 12.24 -34.13
N LEU A 20 18.78 12.38 -34.82
CA LEU A 20 18.41 11.95 -36.19
C LEU A 20 19.38 10.99 -36.91
N VAL A 21 18.91 9.77 -37.15
CA VAL A 21 19.26 9.04 -38.38
C VAL A 21 17.99 8.41 -38.95
N VAL A 22 17.56 8.95 -40.06
CA VAL A 22 16.60 8.33 -40.97
C VAL A 22 17.39 7.36 -41.88
N ALA A 23 17.01 6.11 -41.87
CA ALA A 23 17.39 5.21 -42.97
C ALA A 23 16.17 4.35 -43.32
N ALA A 24 15.71 4.59 -44.53
CA ALA A 24 14.73 3.77 -45.21
C ALA A 24 15.33 2.37 -45.51
N CYS A 25 14.54 1.33 -45.25
CA CYS A 25 14.70 0.05 -45.94
C CYS A 25 13.35 -0.45 -46.40
N THR A 26 13.28 -0.56 -47.69
CA THR A 26 12.20 -1.11 -48.49
C THR A 26 12.06 -2.61 -48.32
N ALA A 27 10.81 -2.99 -48.32
CA ALA A 27 10.16 -4.27 -48.61
C ALA A 27 11.03 -5.45 -49.06
N LEU A 28 10.99 -6.55 -48.32
CA LEU A 28 11.06 -7.91 -48.83
C LEU A 28 10.34 -8.87 -47.83
N GLY A 29 9.29 -9.50 -48.37
CA GLY A 29 8.82 -10.85 -48.07
C GLY A 29 8.48 -11.20 -46.62
N CYS A 30 7.22 -11.05 -46.21
CA CYS A 30 6.66 -11.79 -45.10
C CYS A 30 6.52 -13.25 -45.48
N SER A 31 7.30 -14.12 -44.85
CA SER A 31 6.93 -15.51 -44.67
C SER A 31 6.26 -15.61 -43.29
N ASP A 32 4.98 -15.99 -43.29
CA ASP A 32 4.24 -16.41 -42.11
C ASP A 32 4.90 -17.68 -41.54
N ASP A 33 5.84 -17.50 -40.64
CA ASP A 33 6.19 -18.56 -39.70
C ASP A 33 5.40 -18.31 -38.42
N GLY A 34 4.29 -19.03 -38.29
CA GLY A 34 3.48 -19.11 -37.07
C GLY A 34 4.33 -19.64 -35.90
N GLY A 35 5.07 -18.76 -35.28
CA GLY A 35 5.63 -18.95 -33.95
C GLY A 35 4.48 -18.93 -32.95
N GLY A 36 3.90 -20.08 -32.69
CA GLY A 36 2.99 -20.25 -31.57
C GLY A 36 3.78 -19.94 -30.29
N ASP A 37 3.52 -18.79 -29.72
CA ASP A 37 3.93 -18.44 -28.37
C ASP A 37 3.26 -19.43 -27.42
N THR A 38 3.93 -20.54 -27.15
CA THR A 38 3.51 -21.48 -26.10
C THR A 38 3.84 -20.83 -24.76
N THR A 39 3.01 -19.86 -24.37
CA THR A 39 2.95 -19.41 -22.99
C THR A 39 2.51 -20.61 -22.15
N THR A 40 3.47 -21.29 -21.60
CA THR A 40 3.24 -22.39 -20.66
C THR A 40 2.55 -21.79 -19.42
N SER A 41 1.25 -22.05 -19.31
CA SER A 41 0.53 -21.80 -18.06
C SER A 41 1.30 -22.51 -16.94
N VAL A 42 1.74 -21.77 -15.94
CA VAL A 42 2.28 -22.38 -14.73
C VAL A 42 1.14 -23.23 -14.12
N ALA A 43 1.40 -24.52 -13.96
CA ALA A 43 0.43 -25.38 -13.29
C ALA A 43 0.10 -24.79 -11.90
N PRO A 44 -1.16 -24.80 -11.48
CA PRO A 44 -1.52 -24.32 -10.15
C PRO A 44 -0.64 -25.05 -9.12
N PRO A 45 -0.11 -24.34 -8.11
CA PRO A 45 0.70 -24.94 -7.09
C PRO A 45 -0.10 -26.04 -6.37
N THR A 46 0.48 -27.23 -6.30
CA THR A 46 -0.17 -28.42 -5.71
C THR A 46 0.00 -28.52 -4.19
N GLY A 47 0.75 -27.60 -3.60
CA GLY A 47 1.04 -27.60 -2.16
C GLY A 47 -0.14 -27.17 -1.29
N THR A 48 -0.27 -27.81 -0.14
CA THR A 48 -1.29 -27.48 0.88
C THR A 48 -0.69 -26.79 2.12
N ALA A 49 0.65 -26.76 2.23
CA ALA A 49 1.31 -26.10 3.36
C ALA A 49 1.18 -24.55 3.22
N PRO A 50 1.04 -23.85 4.36
CA PRO A 50 1.08 -22.38 4.35
C PRO A 50 2.31 -21.86 3.65
N LEU A 51 2.15 -20.76 2.93
CA LEU A 51 3.23 -20.07 2.24
C LEU A 51 3.05 -18.56 2.40
N TYR A 52 4.11 -17.90 2.80
CA TYR A 52 4.14 -16.46 2.99
C TYR A 52 5.26 -15.86 2.16
N ALA A 53 5.07 -14.63 1.69
CA ALA A 53 6.07 -13.87 0.96
C ALA A 53 6.25 -12.49 1.57
N MET A 54 7.48 -12.17 1.95
CA MET A 54 7.89 -10.89 2.50
C MET A 54 8.68 -10.13 1.45
N MET A 55 8.28 -8.90 1.17
CA MET A 55 8.98 -8.00 0.26
C MET A 55 9.80 -6.99 1.04
N ILE A 56 11.08 -6.97 0.74
CA ILE A 56 12.10 -6.17 1.42
C ILE A 56 12.77 -5.28 0.38
N GLN A 57 12.74 -3.98 0.57
CA GLN A 57 13.46 -3.05 -0.29
C GLN A 57 14.77 -2.60 0.37
N VAL A 58 15.84 -2.68 -0.40
CA VAL A 58 17.16 -2.24 0.03
C VAL A 58 17.56 -1.04 -0.82
N TYR A 59 17.78 0.08 -0.17
CA TYR A 59 18.25 1.28 -0.83
C TYR A 59 19.77 1.25 -0.93
N THR A 60 20.29 1.45 -2.12
CA THR A 60 21.70 1.68 -2.39
C THR A 60 21.93 3.15 -2.75
N ALA A 61 23.16 3.56 -2.91
CA ALA A 61 23.47 4.93 -3.34
C ALA A 61 22.94 5.25 -4.76
N GLU A 62 22.71 4.24 -5.58
CA GLU A 62 22.38 4.36 -7.00
C GLU A 62 20.96 3.89 -7.33
N ASP A 63 20.41 2.93 -6.55
CA ASP A 63 19.17 2.25 -6.91
C ASP A 63 18.42 1.70 -5.70
N ARG A 64 17.19 1.20 -5.95
CA ARG A 64 16.36 0.45 -5.03
C ARG A 64 16.19 -0.98 -5.54
N ILE A 65 16.67 -1.94 -4.78
CA ILE A 65 16.54 -3.36 -5.07
C ILE A 65 15.46 -3.94 -4.17
N VAL A 66 14.61 -4.80 -4.72
CA VAL A 66 13.56 -5.49 -3.98
C VAL A 66 13.87 -6.98 -3.88
N TYR A 67 13.80 -7.51 -2.67
CA TYR A 67 13.97 -8.93 -2.39
C TYR A 67 12.63 -9.53 -1.95
N ALA A 68 12.30 -10.71 -2.49
CA ALA A 68 11.14 -11.49 -2.05
C ALA A 68 11.64 -12.71 -1.27
N HIS A 69 11.44 -12.70 0.04
CA HIS A 69 11.75 -13.81 0.92
C HIS A 69 10.50 -14.68 1.14
N LEU A 70 10.64 -16.00 0.94
CA LEU A 70 9.56 -16.97 1.13
C LEU A 70 9.74 -17.74 2.44
N SER A 71 8.63 -17.99 3.15
CA SER A 71 8.62 -18.84 4.33
C SER A 71 7.38 -19.72 4.38
N LYS A 72 7.48 -20.84 5.10
CA LYS A 72 6.37 -21.77 5.38
C LYS A 72 5.66 -21.50 6.72
N ASP A 73 6.22 -20.63 7.50
CA ASP A 73 5.71 -20.22 8.80
C ASP A 73 5.92 -18.73 9.04
N LEU A 74 5.42 -18.26 10.16
CA LEU A 74 5.50 -16.86 10.59
C LEU A 74 6.61 -16.60 11.62
N GLU A 75 7.46 -17.57 11.87
CA GLU A 75 8.64 -17.45 12.74
C GLU A 75 9.86 -17.08 11.86
N VAL A 76 10.14 -15.77 11.77
CA VAL A 76 11.03 -15.23 10.74
C VAL A 76 12.50 -15.36 11.11
N GLY A 77 12.87 -15.03 12.37
CA GLY A 77 14.27 -14.92 12.78
C GLY A 77 15.05 -13.85 12.00
N ALA A 78 16.33 -14.06 11.82
CA ALA A 78 17.14 -13.23 10.94
C ALA A 78 16.90 -13.62 9.48
N VAL A 79 16.40 -12.68 8.66
CA VAL A 79 16.16 -12.94 7.25
C VAL A 79 17.48 -12.95 6.48
N ASP A 80 17.75 -14.05 5.80
CA ASP A 80 18.91 -14.20 4.91
C ASP A 80 18.50 -13.84 3.46
N LEU A 81 18.87 -12.66 3.02
CA LEU A 81 18.56 -12.19 1.66
C LEU A 81 19.29 -13.00 0.56
N SER A 82 20.32 -13.77 0.89
CA SER A 82 20.97 -14.64 -0.10
C SER A 82 20.07 -15.77 -0.60
N GLN A 83 19.00 -16.08 0.13
CA GLN A 83 17.99 -17.07 -0.24
C GLN A 83 16.73 -16.41 -0.86
N ALA A 84 16.67 -15.10 -0.90
CA ALA A 84 15.54 -14.36 -1.45
C ALA A 84 15.70 -14.17 -2.97
N ARG A 85 14.56 -14.08 -3.67
CA ARG A 85 14.58 -13.70 -5.08
C ARG A 85 14.75 -12.19 -5.19
N GLU A 86 15.70 -11.77 -5.99
CA GLU A 86 15.95 -10.37 -6.32
C GLU A 86 15.09 -9.91 -7.50
N PHE A 87 14.58 -8.68 -7.40
CA PHE A 87 13.89 -7.96 -8.46
C PHE A 87 14.49 -6.55 -8.60
N ALA A 88 14.90 -6.19 -9.82
CA ALA A 88 15.53 -4.90 -10.08
C ALA A 88 14.61 -3.71 -9.84
N SER A 89 13.34 -3.85 -10.14
CA SER A 89 12.32 -2.81 -9.90
C SER A 89 10.95 -3.44 -9.73
N VAL A 90 10.29 -3.12 -8.63
CA VAL A 90 8.93 -3.59 -8.31
C VAL A 90 8.10 -2.43 -7.83
N ALA A 91 6.90 -2.26 -8.41
CA ALA A 91 5.93 -1.28 -7.92
C ALA A 91 5.09 -1.86 -6.78
N ASN A 92 4.55 -3.07 -6.97
CA ASN A 92 3.74 -3.75 -5.97
C ASN A 92 3.78 -5.27 -6.17
N PHE A 93 3.28 -6.01 -5.19
CA PHE A 93 3.04 -7.43 -5.37
C PHE A 93 1.81 -7.90 -4.59
N ALA A 94 1.21 -8.99 -5.04
CA ALA A 94 0.09 -9.66 -4.39
C ALA A 94 0.32 -11.17 -4.39
N GLY A 95 -0.17 -11.84 -3.35
CA GLY A 95 -0.16 -13.30 -3.24
C GLY A 95 -1.58 -13.82 -3.14
N ILE A 96 -1.94 -14.79 -3.98
CA ILE A 96 -3.23 -15.46 -3.92
C ILE A 96 -3.15 -16.83 -4.60
N GLY A 97 -3.88 -17.81 -4.10
CA GLY A 97 -4.02 -19.13 -4.72
C GLY A 97 -2.70 -19.88 -4.94
N GLY A 98 -1.66 -19.58 -4.14
CA GLY A 98 -0.32 -20.15 -4.28
C GLY A 98 0.54 -19.50 -5.35
N ARG A 99 0.13 -18.37 -5.88
CA ARG A 99 0.85 -17.56 -6.87
C ARG A 99 1.19 -16.20 -6.32
N ILE A 100 2.21 -15.60 -6.89
CA ILE A 100 2.62 -14.22 -6.61
C ILE A 100 2.55 -13.43 -7.92
N TYR A 101 1.92 -12.28 -7.89
CA TYR A 101 1.80 -11.32 -8.99
C TYR A 101 2.67 -10.11 -8.70
N VAL A 102 3.65 -9.87 -9.54
CA VAL A 102 4.62 -8.79 -9.36
C VAL A 102 4.40 -7.73 -10.42
N SER A 103 4.10 -6.51 -9.99
CA SER A 103 4.03 -5.36 -10.90
C SER A 103 5.43 -4.83 -11.14
N SER A 104 5.79 -4.66 -12.41
CA SER A 104 7.03 -4.00 -12.79
C SER A 104 7.05 -2.54 -12.31
N GLY A 105 8.20 -2.05 -11.89
CA GLY A 105 8.42 -0.63 -11.57
C GLY A 105 8.79 0.22 -12.78
N THR A 106 9.00 -0.38 -13.94
CA THR A 106 9.47 0.30 -15.15
C THR A 106 8.52 0.17 -16.34
N GLU A 107 7.83 -0.95 -16.44
CA GLU A 107 6.93 -1.25 -17.56
C GLU A 107 5.49 -1.44 -17.06
N PRO A 108 4.46 -1.12 -17.85
CA PRO A 108 3.07 -1.35 -17.50
C PRO A 108 2.70 -2.83 -17.60
N GLU A 109 3.32 -3.65 -16.77
CA GLU A 109 3.23 -5.11 -16.82
C GLU A 109 3.15 -5.74 -15.43
N ILE A 110 2.39 -6.81 -15.31
CA ILE A 110 2.33 -7.68 -14.15
C ILE A 110 2.74 -9.07 -14.58
N THR A 111 3.70 -9.66 -13.87
CA THR A 111 4.17 -11.03 -14.09
C THR A 111 3.70 -11.95 -12.99
N GLU A 112 3.16 -13.11 -13.37
CA GLU A 112 2.76 -14.21 -12.51
C GLU A 112 3.98 -15.08 -12.15
N PHE A 113 4.09 -15.49 -10.89
CA PHE A 113 5.07 -16.47 -10.42
C PHE A 113 4.39 -17.58 -9.65
N GLY A 114 4.65 -18.82 -10.03
CA GLY A 114 4.31 -20.01 -9.27
C GLY A 114 5.38 -20.32 -8.24
N ILE A 115 4.97 -20.80 -7.06
CA ILE A 115 5.90 -21.21 -6.00
C ILE A 115 5.67 -22.68 -5.68
N SER A 116 6.71 -23.47 -5.78
CA SER A 116 6.69 -24.90 -5.45
C SER A 116 6.78 -25.14 -3.92
N ASP A 117 6.58 -26.38 -3.49
CA ASP A 117 6.65 -26.75 -2.07
C ASP A 117 8.06 -26.65 -1.47
N ASP A 118 9.09 -26.66 -2.31
CA ASP A 118 10.50 -26.44 -1.92
C ASP A 118 10.92 -24.97 -2.04
N LEU A 119 9.95 -24.06 -2.18
CA LEU A 119 10.12 -22.59 -2.29
C LEU A 119 10.85 -22.14 -3.56
N ALA A 120 10.85 -22.96 -4.60
CA ALA A 120 11.42 -22.57 -5.88
C ALA A 120 10.43 -21.72 -6.69
N TRP A 121 10.94 -20.67 -7.32
CA TRP A 121 10.20 -19.76 -8.17
C TRP A 121 10.13 -20.27 -9.60
N THR A 122 8.95 -20.22 -10.17
CA THR A 122 8.73 -20.47 -11.61
C THR A 122 8.05 -19.26 -12.20
N GLU A 123 8.68 -18.60 -13.14
CA GLU A 123 8.10 -17.48 -13.87
C GLU A 123 7.01 -17.99 -14.81
N GLY A 124 5.86 -17.36 -14.78
CA GLY A 124 4.70 -17.69 -15.58
C GLY A 124 4.42 -16.67 -16.67
N ARG A 125 3.14 -16.35 -16.83
CA ARG A 125 2.66 -15.39 -17.83
C ARG A 125 2.81 -13.96 -17.35
N SER A 126 2.85 -13.04 -18.32
CA SER A 126 2.74 -11.62 -18.07
C SER A 126 1.48 -11.04 -18.73
N ILE A 127 0.95 -9.98 -18.14
CA ILE A 127 -0.13 -9.19 -18.69
C ILE A 127 0.33 -7.74 -18.83
N SER A 128 0.20 -7.21 -20.06
CA SER A 128 0.59 -5.82 -20.35
C SER A 128 -0.63 -4.88 -20.35
N PHE A 129 -0.46 -3.74 -19.73
CA PHE A 129 -1.45 -2.66 -19.68
C PHE A 129 -1.05 -1.46 -20.56
N SER A 130 -0.08 -1.62 -21.46
CA SER A 130 0.47 -0.54 -22.32
C SER A 130 -0.57 0.11 -23.24
N GLY A 131 -1.74 -0.52 -23.43
CA GLY A 131 -2.85 0.04 -24.22
C GLY A 131 -3.71 1.07 -23.46
N PHE A 132 -3.44 1.31 -22.18
CA PHE A 132 -4.19 2.22 -21.33
C PHE A 132 -3.38 3.48 -21.00
N PRO A 133 -4.02 4.65 -20.82
CA PRO A 133 -3.34 5.88 -20.42
C PRO A 133 -2.97 5.83 -18.93
N LEU A 134 -2.08 4.94 -18.58
CA LEU A 134 -1.52 4.87 -17.23
C LEU A 134 -0.54 6.01 -17.07
N GLU A 135 -0.86 6.95 -16.18
CA GLU A 135 0.05 8.05 -15.85
C GLU A 135 1.24 7.51 -15.08
N ASP A 136 2.38 7.40 -15.75
CA ASP A 136 3.63 6.88 -15.22
C ASP A 136 3.47 5.54 -14.45
N ASN A 137 4.52 5.01 -13.87
CA ASN A 137 4.49 3.77 -13.11
C ASN A 137 3.74 3.87 -11.77
N ALA A 138 3.25 5.05 -11.40
CA ALA A 138 2.54 5.28 -10.14
C ALA A 138 1.29 4.41 -9.98
N ASN A 139 0.57 4.14 -11.07
CA ASN A 139 -0.66 3.35 -11.02
C ASN A 139 -0.41 1.88 -10.65
N PHE A 140 0.77 1.34 -10.92
CA PHE A 140 1.13 -0.04 -10.55
C PHE A 140 1.33 -0.25 -9.06
N TYR A 141 1.54 0.83 -8.28
CA TYR A 141 1.52 0.76 -6.83
C TYR A 141 0.12 0.44 -6.28
N TYR A 142 -0.94 0.67 -7.06
CA TYR A 142 -2.33 0.59 -6.64
C TYR A 142 -3.09 -0.61 -7.22
N GLN A 143 -2.39 -1.62 -7.71
CA GLN A 143 -3.06 -2.84 -8.13
C GLN A 143 -3.70 -3.57 -6.93
N TYR A 144 -4.89 -4.08 -7.15
CA TYR A 144 -5.65 -4.84 -6.16
C TYR A 144 -6.02 -6.20 -6.73
N VAL A 145 -5.43 -7.26 -6.22
CA VAL A 145 -5.88 -8.62 -6.49
C VAL A 145 -6.87 -8.97 -5.40
N LEU A 146 -8.13 -9.14 -5.76
CA LEU A 146 -9.22 -9.39 -4.84
C LEU A 146 -9.39 -10.88 -4.56
N ASP A 147 -9.45 -11.66 -5.63
CA ASP A 147 -9.57 -13.11 -5.60
C ASP A 147 -8.90 -13.74 -6.83
N ASP A 148 -9.10 -15.03 -7.04
CA ASP A 148 -8.52 -15.81 -8.16
C ASP A 148 -9.01 -15.33 -9.54
N SER A 149 -10.14 -14.66 -9.61
CA SER A 149 -10.82 -14.28 -10.85
C SER A 149 -10.85 -12.78 -11.08
N THR A 150 -10.66 -11.97 -10.04
CA THR A 150 -10.90 -10.53 -10.12
C THR A 150 -9.74 -9.74 -9.53
N ALA A 151 -9.23 -8.81 -10.33
CA ALA A 151 -8.28 -7.81 -9.89
C ALA A 151 -8.52 -6.47 -10.58
N TYR A 152 -8.12 -5.40 -9.93
CA TYR A 152 -8.29 -4.04 -10.42
C TYR A 152 -6.95 -3.33 -10.58
N MET A 153 -6.86 -2.49 -11.62
CA MET A 153 -5.79 -1.53 -11.84
C MET A 153 -6.43 -0.15 -12.05
N PRO A 154 -6.38 0.78 -11.10
CA PRO A 154 -6.83 2.15 -11.31
C PRO A 154 -5.97 2.82 -12.39
N PHE A 155 -6.57 3.62 -13.28
CA PHE A 155 -5.84 4.32 -14.32
C PHE A 155 -6.22 5.80 -14.51
N ASP A 156 -7.37 6.19 -14.03
CA ASP A 156 -7.72 7.60 -13.85
C ASP A 156 -8.62 7.71 -12.60
N GLY A 157 -8.75 8.89 -12.04
CA GLY A 157 -9.35 9.12 -10.73
C GLY A 157 -10.57 8.26 -10.38
N THR A 158 -11.45 7.98 -11.37
CA THR A 158 -12.68 7.20 -11.17
C THR A 158 -12.74 5.92 -12.00
N SER A 159 -11.74 5.65 -12.82
CA SER A 159 -11.74 4.49 -13.72
C SER A 159 -10.69 3.45 -13.33
N ARG A 160 -11.00 2.20 -13.59
CA ARG A 160 -10.12 1.06 -13.35
C ARG A 160 -10.24 0.02 -14.45
N ILE A 161 -9.15 -0.68 -14.68
CA ILE A 161 -9.09 -1.86 -15.51
C ILE A 161 -9.46 -3.05 -14.63
N VAL A 162 -10.35 -3.90 -15.11
CA VAL A 162 -10.69 -5.20 -14.51
C VAL A 162 -9.92 -6.26 -15.27
N TRP A 163 -9.20 -7.10 -14.54
CA TRP A 163 -8.43 -8.19 -15.13
C TRP A 163 -8.54 -9.46 -14.27
N ASN A 164 -8.39 -10.61 -14.93
CA ASN A 164 -8.49 -11.93 -14.31
C ASN A 164 -7.09 -12.46 -13.99
N PRO A 165 -6.74 -12.63 -12.69
CA PRO A 165 -5.42 -13.16 -12.30
C PRO A 165 -5.18 -14.59 -12.74
N THR A 166 -6.20 -15.46 -12.70
CA THR A 166 -6.05 -16.86 -13.12
C THR A 166 -5.77 -16.98 -14.61
N ASP A 167 -6.46 -16.19 -15.44
CA ASP A 167 -6.32 -16.27 -16.89
C ASP A 167 -5.28 -15.30 -17.45
N MET A 168 -4.81 -14.33 -16.64
CA MET A 168 -3.90 -13.26 -17.04
C MET A 168 -4.42 -12.48 -18.25
N VAL A 169 -5.70 -12.10 -18.20
CA VAL A 169 -6.37 -11.36 -19.27
C VAL A 169 -7.10 -10.12 -18.74
N ILE A 170 -7.13 -9.07 -19.53
CA ILE A 170 -7.93 -7.89 -19.27
C ILE A 170 -9.37 -8.19 -19.70
N GLU A 171 -10.32 -8.05 -18.79
CA GLU A 171 -11.74 -8.27 -19.05
C GLU A 171 -12.47 -7.01 -19.51
N GLY A 172 -11.97 -5.84 -19.11
CA GLY A 172 -12.55 -4.57 -19.49
C GLY A 172 -12.15 -3.40 -18.60
N THR A 173 -12.94 -2.34 -18.69
CA THR A 173 -12.79 -1.16 -17.83
C THR A 173 -14.10 -0.85 -17.13
N MET A 174 -13.99 -0.26 -15.96
CA MET A 174 -15.13 0.28 -15.21
C MET A 174 -14.87 1.74 -14.89
N THR A 175 -15.93 2.53 -14.86
CA THR A 175 -15.89 3.92 -14.41
C THR A 175 -16.98 4.15 -13.38
N ASP A 176 -16.59 4.74 -12.25
CA ASP A 176 -17.49 5.06 -11.15
C ASP A 176 -18.28 6.33 -11.47
N THR A 177 -19.43 6.16 -12.08
CA THR A 177 -20.25 7.29 -12.57
C THR A 177 -20.96 8.06 -11.46
N SER A 178 -21.07 7.49 -10.27
CA SER A 178 -21.66 8.13 -9.08
C SER A 178 -20.64 9.01 -8.33
N VAL A 179 -19.35 8.88 -8.64
CA VAL A 179 -18.28 9.69 -8.07
C VAL A 179 -17.88 10.76 -9.08
N PRO A 180 -18.20 12.05 -8.85
CA PRO A 180 -17.80 13.12 -9.76
C PRO A 180 -16.28 13.20 -9.91
N ALA A 181 -15.78 13.39 -11.13
CA ALA A 181 -14.35 13.55 -11.40
C ALA A 181 -13.76 14.82 -10.78
N GLU A 182 -14.62 15.82 -10.52
CA GLU A 182 -14.23 17.10 -9.93
C GLU A 182 -15.34 17.61 -8.99
N GLN A 183 -14.95 18.20 -7.87
CA GLN A 183 -15.84 18.86 -6.93
C GLN A 183 -15.17 20.13 -6.39
N ASN A 184 -15.84 21.28 -6.50
CA ASN A 184 -15.37 22.59 -6.01
C ASN A 184 -13.97 22.97 -6.52
N GLY A 185 -13.61 22.59 -7.73
CA GLY A 185 -12.31 22.86 -8.33
C GLY A 185 -11.20 21.90 -7.88
N MET A 186 -11.54 20.86 -7.13
CA MET A 186 -10.62 19.80 -6.71
C MET A 186 -10.85 18.55 -7.55
N LEU A 187 -9.78 17.91 -7.97
CA LEU A 187 -9.86 16.65 -8.71
C LEU A 187 -10.06 15.47 -7.75
N VAL A 188 -10.80 14.49 -8.23
CA VAL A 188 -10.94 13.23 -7.49
C VAL A 188 -9.61 12.48 -7.49
N ALA A 189 -9.29 11.90 -6.35
CA ALA A 189 -8.21 10.93 -6.21
C ALA A 189 -8.77 9.64 -5.61
N THR A 190 -8.29 8.51 -6.08
CA THR A 190 -8.57 7.24 -5.43
C THR A 190 -7.91 7.23 -4.06
N GLY A 191 -8.73 7.07 -3.05
CA GLY A 191 -8.23 6.95 -1.69
C GLY A 191 -7.38 5.70 -1.54
N GLY A 192 -6.13 5.92 -1.19
CA GLY A 192 -5.19 4.93 -0.69
C GLY A 192 -4.68 3.95 -1.67
N ASN A 193 -3.63 4.20 -1.91
CA ASN A 193 -2.50 3.41 -1.82
C ASN A 193 -2.82 2.07 -1.22
N ARG A 194 -3.11 1.06 -1.96
CA ARG A 194 -3.02 -0.29 -1.48
C ARG A 194 -4.28 -0.90 -0.88
N ASN A 195 -5.45 -0.27 -1.00
CA ASN A 195 -6.64 -0.74 -0.30
C ASN A 195 -7.96 -0.47 -1.03
N ALA A 196 -8.15 -0.99 -2.25
CA ALA A 196 -9.49 -1.51 -2.50
C ALA A 196 -9.59 -2.75 -1.61
N ILE A 197 -10.61 -2.81 -0.80
CA ILE A 197 -10.69 -3.81 0.23
C ILE A 197 -11.84 -4.73 -0.11
N GLN A 198 -11.51 -5.95 -0.45
CA GLN A 198 -12.44 -7.03 -0.31
C GLN A 198 -12.23 -7.63 1.07
N PHE A 199 -13.17 -7.32 1.92
CA PHE A 199 -13.38 -8.10 3.13
C PHE A 199 -14.59 -8.98 2.84
N ASP A 200 -14.82 -10.02 3.60
CA ASP A 200 -15.97 -10.92 3.53
C ASP A 200 -17.22 -10.20 3.02
N GLY A 201 -17.38 -10.12 1.70
CA GLY A 201 -18.46 -9.36 1.08
C GLY A 201 -18.03 -8.39 -0.03
N PRO A 202 -18.75 -7.29 -0.20
CA PRO A 202 -18.56 -6.35 -1.30
C PRO A 202 -17.21 -5.62 -1.25
N VAL A 203 -16.70 -5.30 -2.42
CA VAL A 203 -15.50 -4.47 -2.60
C VAL A 203 -15.83 -3.02 -2.24
N GLN A 204 -14.92 -2.36 -1.55
CA GLN A 204 -15.07 -0.96 -1.15
C GLN A 204 -13.87 -0.16 -1.66
N GLN A 205 -14.14 0.95 -2.34
CA GLN A 205 -13.11 1.85 -2.87
C GLN A 205 -13.34 3.26 -2.31
N PRO A 206 -12.41 3.80 -1.51
CA PRO A 206 -12.49 5.17 -1.05
C PRO A 206 -11.98 6.15 -2.13
N PHE A 207 -12.63 7.31 -2.19
CA PHE A 207 -12.27 8.45 -3.02
C PHE A 207 -12.27 9.71 -2.17
N PHE A 208 -11.39 10.64 -2.48
CA PHE A 208 -11.38 11.97 -1.89
C PHE A 208 -11.07 13.02 -2.96
N TYR A 209 -11.32 14.27 -2.66
CA TYR A 209 -11.02 15.40 -3.55
C TYR A 209 -9.84 16.18 -3.00
N SER A 210 -8.91 16.52 -3.88
CA SER A 210 -7.73 17.30 -3.49
C SER A 210 -7.28 18.24 -4.61
N SER A 211 -6.63 19.31 -4.20
CA SER A 211 -5.76 20.15 -5.01
C SER A 211 -4.33 20.06 -4.49
N GLU A 212 -3.42 20.90 -4.97
CA GLU A 212 -2.02 20.84 -4.55
C GLU A 212 -1.82 20.97 -3.02
N LEU A 213 -2.66 21.75 -2.34
CA LEU A 213 -2.53 22.06 -0.92
C LEU A 213 -3.81 21.85 -0.09
N ASP A 214 -4.94 21.63 -0.75
CA ASP A 214 -6.23 21.52 -0.08
C ASP A 214 -6.88 20.17 -0.32
N TYR A 215 -7.73 19.77 0.64
CA TYR A 215 -8.56 18.58 0.57
C TYR A 215 -10.02 18.97 0.70
N GLY A 216 -10.89 18.29 -0.05
CA GLY A 216 -12.33 18.41 0.14
C GLY A 216 -12.72 17.95 1.55
N PRO A 217 -13.79 18.51 2.14
CA PRO A 217 -14.17 18.21 3.52
C PRO A 217 -14.72 16.80 3.72
N GLU A 218 -15.00 16.11 2.63
CA GLU A 218 -15.64 14.80 2.63
C GLU A 218 -14.88 13.84 1.72
N SER A 219 -15.04 12.56 2.02
CA SER A 219 -14.62 11.45 1.16
C SER A 219 -15.82 10.61 0.76
N ILE A 220 -15.74 9.89 -0.34
CA ILE A 220 -16.79 9.00 -0.83
C ILE A 220 -16.25 7.58 -0.83
N VAL A 221 -17.02 6.63 -0.33
CA VAL A 221 -16.73 5.21 -0.50
C VAL A 221 -17.74 4.63 -1.47
N ALA A 222 -17.26 4.16 -2.61
CA ALA A 222 -18.08 3.37 -3.53
C ALA A 222 -18.01 1.90 -3.13
N VAL A 223 -19.16 1.24 -3.12
CA VAL A 223 -19.32 -0.17 -2.74
C VAL A 223 -19.78 -0.94 -3.96
N TYR A 224 -19.08 -2.04 -4.25
CA TYR A 224 -19.33 -2.88 -5.42
C TYR A 224 -19.72 -4.29 -4.98
N ASP A 225 -20.61 -4.87 -5.73
CA ASP A 225 -20.85 -6.31 -5.70
C ASP A 225 -19.64 -7.04 -6.31
N ALA A 226 -19.06 -7.97 -5.55
CA ALA A 226 -17.82 -8.64 -5.93
C ALA A 226 -17.98 -9.56 -7.15
N ASP A 227 -19.17 -10.18 -7.32
CA ASP A 227 -19.42 -11.15 -8.38
C ASP A 227 -19.67 -10.45 -9.73
N THR A 228 -20.35 -9.32 -9.68
CA THR A 228 -20.76 -8.59 -10.90
C THR A 228 -19.90 -7.39 -11.22
N ASN A 229 -19.03 -6.99 -10.32
CA ASN A 229 -18.20 -5.78 -10.39
C ASN A 229 -19.04 -4.49 -10.57
N ARG A 230 -20.29 -4.49 -10.12
CA ARG A 230 -21.19 -3.34 -10.26
C ARG A 230 -21.27 -2.56 -8.96
N GLU A 231 -21.21 -1.25 -9.08
CA GLU A 231 -21.49 -0.37 -7.98
C GLU A 231 -22.93 -0.58 -7.47
N THR A 232 -23.06 -0.80 -6.17
CA THR A 232 -24.34 -1.00 -5.49
C THR A 232 -24.79 0.25 -4.76
N THR A 233 -23.84 1.01 -4.21
CA THR A 233 -24.11 2.25 -3.48
C THR A 233 -22.83 3.06 -3.28
N THR A 234 -23.00 4.33 -2.92
CA THR A 234 -21.93 5.19 -2.38
C THR A 234 -22.28 5.66 -0.98
N VAL A 235 -21.27 5.87 -0.16
CA VAL A 235 -21.39 6.43 1.18
C VAL A 235 -20.48 7.63 1.30
N THR A 236 -21.05 8.79 1.64
CA THR A 236 -20.26 9.99 1.95
C THR A 236 -19.81 9.93 3.40
N LEU A 237 -18.53 10.16 3.63
CA LEU A 237 -17.89 10.18 4.94
C LEU A 237 -17.47 11.61 5.27
N PRO A 238 -17.78 12.14 6.45
CA PRO A 238 -17.49 13.52 6.84
C PRO A 238 -16.02 13.68 7.26
N CYS A 239 -15.11 13.09 6.50
CA CYS A 239 -13.69 13.08 6.77
C CYS A 239 -12.93 13.33 5.48
N PRO A 240 -12.01 14.30 5.45
CA PRO A 240 -11.19 14.60 4.28
C PRO A 240 -10.08 13.56 4.08
N GLY A 241 -9.70 13.32 2.82
CA GLY A 241 -8.50 12.56 2.48
C GLY A 241 -8.46 11.12 3.00
N LEU A 242 -9.62 10.48 3.16
CA LEU A 242 -9.70 9.10 3.63
C LEU A 242 -9.14 8.13 2.59
N SER A 243 -8.15 7.40 3.00
CA SER A 243 -7.45 6.50 2.07
C SER A 243 -7.03 5.18 2.70
N MET A 244 -6.74 5.18 4.00
CA MET A 244 -6.28 3.97 4.67
C MET A 244 -7.50 3.21 5.18
N ALA A 245 -7.70 1.99 4.71
CA ALA A 245 -8.80 1.19 5.14
C ALA A 245 -8.35 -0.11 5.81
N SER A 246 -9.12 -0.55 6.79
CA SER A 246 -8.93 -1.81 7.50
C SER A 246 -10.26 -2.32 8.03
N GLN A 247 -10.35 -3.59 8.40
CA GLN A 247 -11.59 -4.17 8.88
C GLN A 247 -11.39 -4.91 10.20
N ASP A 248 -12.40 -4.84 11.06
CA ASP A 248 -12.55 -5.71 12.20
C ASP A 248 -14.03 -5.97 12.46
N SER A 249 -14.38 -7.25 12.72
CA SER A 249 -15.73 -7.67 13.16
C SER A 249 -16.87 -7.16 12.24
N GLY A 250 -16.60 -7.10 10.92
CA GLY A 250 -17.55 -6.62 9.91
C GLY A 250 -17.58 -5.10 9.72
N TYR A 251 -17.03 -4.33 10.64
CA TYR A 251 -16.85 -2.89 10.49
C TYR A 251 -15.66 -2.56 9.60
N THR A 252 -15.79 -1.53 8.77
CA THR A 252 -14.67 -0.99 7.98
C THR A 252 -14.27 0.38 8.51
N TYR A 253 -13.00 0.54 8.77
CA TYR A 253 -12.40 1.76 9.30
C TYR A 253 -11.57 2.44 8.22
N TYR A 254 -11.78 3.73 8.04
CA TYR A 254 -11.05 4.57 7.11
C TYR A 254 -10.30 5.65 7.85
N GLY A 255 -9.00 5.78 7.61
CA GLY A 255 -8.15 6.81 8.18
C GLY A 255 -7.70 7.84 7.15
N THR A 256 -7.47 9.05 7.58
CA THR A 256 -6.92 10.13 6.76
C THR A 256 -5.46 9.86 6.40
N TRP A 257 -5.11 10.14 5.15
CA TRP A 257 -3.74 10.16 4.65
C TRP A 257 -3.22 11.61 4.56
N GLY A 258 -1.91 11.81 4.72
CA GLY A 258 -1.28 13.13 4.53
C GLY A 258 -1.43 14.11 5.70
N PHE A 259 -1.98 13.66 6.83
CA PHE A 259 -2.18 14.52 8.00
C PHE A 259 -0.85 15.03 8.62
N LEU A 260 0.28 14.37 8.37
CA LEU A 260 1.58 14.88 8.82
C LEU A 260 1.87 16.28 8.28
N ASP A 261 1.52 16.54 7.02
CA ASP A 261 1.67 17.86 6.42
C ASP A 261 0.82 18.89 7.16
N ARG A 262 -0.39 18.49 7.60
CA ARG A 262 -1.27 19.34 8.42
C ARG A 262 -0.69 19.60 9.79
N ALA A 263 -0.26 18.56 10.47
CA ALA A 263 0.24 18.64 11.83
C ALA A 263 1.52 19.49 11.91
N LEU A 264 2.39 19.44 10.90
CA LEU A 264 3.68 20.10 10.91
C LEU A 264 3.65 21.47 10.26
N PHE A 265 2.81 21.67 9.25
CA PHE A 265 2.88 22.87 8.39
C PHE A 265 1.54 23.60 8.26
N GLY A 266 0.49 23.10 8.89
CA GLY A 266 -0.86 23.65 8.75
C GLY A 266 -1.51 23.45 7.38
N ILE A 267 -0.93 22.59 6.53
CA ILE A 267 -1.45 22.20 5.22
C ILE A 267 -1.91 20.75 5.23
N GLY A 268 -2.90 20.42 4.39
CA GLY A 268 -3.45 19.07 4.34
C GLY A 268 -4.70 18.88 5.21
N PRO A 269 -5.27 17.67 5.25
CA PRO A 269 -6.54 17.41 5.92
C PRO A 269 -6.42 17.37 7.44
N GLU A 270 -7.51 17.71 8.12
CA GLU A 270 -7.65 17.37 9.54
C GLU A 270 -7.64 15.84 9.70
N PRO A 271 -6.85 15.30 10.66
CA PRO A 271 -6.88 13.88 10.95
C PRO A 271 -8.29 13.42 11.35
N CYS A 272 -8.77 12.37 10.70
CA CYS A 272 -10.11 11.86 10.94
C CYS A 272 -10.15 10.37 10.69
N ILE A 273 -10.99 9.66 11.45
CA ILE A 273 -11.30 8.26 11.19
C ILE A 273 -12.80 8.13 11.07
N ALA A 274 -13.27 7.50 10.01
CA ALA A 274 -14.66 7.13 9.84
C ALA A 274 -14.82 5.62 9.89
N ARG A 275 -15.99 5.17 10.39
CA ARG A 275 -16.33 3.75 10.44
C ARG A 275 -17.61 3.49 9.67
N LEU A 276 -17.60 2.47 8.80
CA LEU A 276 -18.81 1.89 8.23
C LEU A 276 -19.25 0.68 9.03
N THR A 277 -20.56 0.55 9.21
CA THR A 277 -21.21 -0.62 9.80
C THR A 277 -21.08 -1.84 8.88
N PRO A 278 -21.41 -3.06 9.34
CA PRO A 278 -21.50 -4.24 8.46
C PRO A 278 -22.47 -4.06 7.29
N GLU A 279 -23.50 -3.23 7.43
CA GLU A 279 -24.47 -2.88 6.38
C GLU A 279 -23.95 -1.82 5.40
N ARG A 280 -22.70 -1.39 5.57
CA ARG A 280 -22.04 -0.37 4.72
C ARG A 280 -22.69 1.02 4.81
N THR A 281 -23.14 1.40 6.00
CA THR A 281 -23.61 2.74 6.32
C THR A 281 -22.63 3.44 7.26
N LEU A 282 -22.59 4.76 7.21
CA LEU A 282 -21.77 5.54 8.15
C LEU A 282 -22.25 5.32 9.58
N ASP A 283 -21.32 4.98 10.45
CA ASP A 283 -21.55 4.97 11.90
C ASP A 283 -21.24 6.36 12.48
N GLU A 284 -22.22 7.26 12.40
CA GLU A 284 -22.08 8.66 12.83
C GLU A 284 -21.70 8.80 14.31
N ALA A 285 -22.16 7.86 15.14
CA ALA A 285 -21.88 7.90 16.58
C ALA A 285 -20.42 7.57 16.92
N TRP A 286 -19.74 6.89 15.99
CA TRP A 286 -18.38 6.42 16.23
C TRP A 286 -17.30 7.30 15.57
N THR A 287 -17.62 8.01 14.48
CA THR A 287 -16.63 8.84 13.74
C THR A 287 -15.91 9.79 14.69
N THR A 288 -14.59 9.76 14.69
CA THR A 288 -13.76 10.45 15.69
C THR A 288 -12.46 11.02 15.11
N ASN A 289 -11.88 11.95 15.87
CA ASN A 289 -10.50 12.41 15.67
C ASN A 289 -9.57 11.61 16.60
N LEU A 290 -8.61 10.89 16.03
CA LEU A 290 -7.68 10.04 16.76
C LEU A 290 -6.71 10.84 17.66
N GLU A 291 -6.44 12.10 17.34
CA GLU A 291 -5.60 12.95 18.18
C GLU A 291 -6.12 13.07 19.62
N GLN A 292 -7.45 12.99 19.82
CA GLN A 292 -8.00 12.95 21.17
C GLN A 292 -7.54 11.72 21.95
N VAL A 293 -7.37 10.58 21.27
CA VAL A 293 -6.88 9.32 21.88
C VAL A 293 -5.38 9.39 22.15
N THR A 294 -4.63 10.04 21.26
CA THR A 294 -3.17 10.17 21.38
C THR A 294 -2.70 11.36 22.22
N GLY A 295 -3.65 12.10 22.84
CA GLY A 295 -3.36 13.27 23.64
C GLY A 295 -2.90 14.48 22.81
N GLY A 296 -3.46 14.65 21.63
CA GLY A 296 -3.12 15.72 20.69
C GLY A 296 -1.90 15.46 19.83
N ARG A 297 -1.35 14.24 19.87
CA ARG A 297 -0.17 13.88 19.05
C ARG A 297 -0.60 13.45 17.65
N PRO A 298 0.10 13.93 16.62
CA PRO A 298 -0.12 13.49 15.25
C PRO A 298 0.17 11.99 15.08
N HIS A 299 -0.50 11.37 14.13
CA HIS A 299 -0.33 9.95 13.87
C HIS A 299 -0.36 9.63 12.36
N ASN A 300 0.14 8.49 12.00
CA ASN A 300 -0.03 7.91 10.67
C ASN A 300 -0.31 6.40 10.76
N ASN A 301 -0.62 5.80 9.59
CA ASN A 301 -0.76 4.35 9.46
C ASN A 301 -1.75 3.71 10.45
N PHE A 302 -2.89 4.38 10.70
CA PHE A 302 -3.97 3.77 11.48
C PHE A 302 -4.49 2.52 10.79
N ARG A 303 -4.60 1.42 11.54
CA ARG A 303 -5.14 0.15 11.04
C ARG A 303 -5.80 -0.66 12.13
N ALA A 304 -7.05 -1.08 11.92
CA ALA A 304 -7.69 -2.11 12.72
C ALA A 304 -6.97 -3.45 12.54
N VAL A 305 -6.74 -4.17 13.64
CA VAL A 305 -5.92 -5.39 13.66
C VAL A 305 -6.66 -6.60 14.23
N GLY A 306 -7.96 -6.45 14.47
CA GLY A 306 -8.82 -7.49 15.03
C GLY A 306 -9.06 -7.33 16.54
N GLY A 307 -10.14 -7.95 17.01
CA GLY A 307 -10.49 -7.99 18.42
C GLY A 307 -10.84 -6.63 19.04
N GLY A 308 -11.41 -5.72 18.26
CA GLY A 308 -11.73 -4.35 18.72
C GLY A 308 -10.49 -3.49 18.94
N LYS A 309 -9.36 -3.81 18.28
CA LYS A 309 -8.10 -3.09 18.42
C LYS A 309 -7.65 -2.49 17.11
N ALA A 310 -6.94 -1.37 17.21
CA ALA A 310 -6.20 -0.77 16.11
C ALA A 310 -4.79 -0.40 16.55
N ILE A 311 -3.91 -0.25 15.58
CA ILE A 311 -2.57 0.31 15.79
C ILE A 311 -2.39 1.56 14.94
N ALA A 312 -1.59 2.49 15.45
CA ALA A 312 -1.18 3.69 14.76
C ALA A 312 0.27 4.03 15.11
N ASN A 313 0.98 4.65 14.17
CA ASN A 313 2.30 5.21 14.45
C ASN A 313 2.11 6.66 14.88
N VAL A 314 2.47 7.00 16.12
CA VAL A 314 2.20 8.30 16.75
C VAL A 314 3.49 9.10 16.88
N LEU A 315 3.45 10.36 16.44
CA LEU A 315 4.57 11.26 16.51
C LEU A 315 4.59 12.00 17.87
N HIS A 316 5.62 11.76 18.63
CA HIS A 316 5.90 12.43 19.89
C HIS A 316 6.72 13.70 19.62
N THR A 317 6.05 14.78 19.31
CA THR A 317 6.70 16.06 18.93
C THR A 317 7.58 16.65 20.03
N GLU A 318 7.31 16.30 21.29
CA GLU A 318 8.11 16.67 22.45
C GLU A 318 9.52 16.05 22.46
N GLU A 319 9.74 15.01 21.68
CA GLU A 319 11.05 14.35 21.54
C GLU A 319 11.90 14.96 20.39
N LEU A 320 11.30 15.83 19.55
CA LEU A 320 12.03 16.47 18.46
C LEU A 320 12.94 17.58 18.99
N VAL A 321 14.23 17.52 18.65
CA VAL A 321 15.22 18.47 19.16
C VAL A 321 15.27 19.72 18.30
N GLY A 322 14.99 20.89 18.93
CA GLY A 322 15.08 22.19 18.24
C GLY A 322 13.98 22.44 17.22
N ALA A 323 12.98 21.56 17.14
CA ALA A 323 11.85 21.75 16.24
C ALA A 323 10.99 22.93 16.71
N SER A 324 10.64 23.81 15.79
CA SER A 324 9.63 24.83 15.97
C SER A 324 8.59 24.72 14.86
N PHE A 325 7.36 24.45 15.23
CA PHE A 325 6.21 24.38 14.30
C PHE A 325 5.55 25.75 14.07
N ASP A 326 6.06 26.80 14.74
CA ASP A 326 5.46 28.13 14.69
C ASP A 326 5.83 28.92 13.43
N ASN A 327 6.85 28.49 12.70
CA ASN A 327 7.43 29.20 11.56
C ASN A 327 7.00 28.66 10.18
N GLY A 328 6.04 27.73 10.13
CA GLY A 328 5.64 27.06 8.87
C GLY A 328 6.62 25.95 8.49
N TYR A 329 6.73 25.71 7.16
CA TYR A 329 7.56 24.61 6.65
C TYR A 329 9.02 24.73 7.02
N ASP A 330 9.54 23.76 7.76
CA ASP A 330 10.94 23.63 8.15
C ASP A 330 11.49 22.29 7.65
N GLN A 331 12.44 22.34 6.71
CA GLN A 331 13.01 21.16 6.09
C GLN A 331 13.79 20.30 7.10
N ASP A 332 14.47 20.91 8.06
CA ASP A 332 15.27 20.19 9.05
C ASP A 332 14.35 19.38 9.98
N VAL A 333 13.16 19.91 10.31
CA VAL A 333 12.12 19.20 11.04
C VAL A 333 11.57 18.03 10.24
N VAL A 334 11.31 18.22 8.93
CA VAL A 334 10.84 17.15 8.04
C VAL A 334 11.87 16.04 7.93
N ASP A 335 13.13 16.38 7.73
CA ASP A 335 14.21 15.41 7.61
C ASP A 335 14.40 14.65 8.94
N GLN A 336 14.25 15.32 10.09
CA GLN A 336 14.26 14.67 11.39
C GLN A 336 13.10 13.69 11.55
N ILE A 337 11.88 14.07 11.22
CA ILE A 337 10.70 13.22 11.32
C ILE A 337 10.80 12.01 10.38
N ALA A 338 11.39 12.17 9.19
CA ALA A 338 11.60 11.09 8.24
C ALA A 338 12.67 10.09 8.67
N SER A 339 13.60 10.51 9.54
CA SER A 339 14.69 9.67 10.06
C SER A 339 14.24 8.78 11.23
N SER A 340 15.11 7.83 11.62
CA SER A 340 14.89 7.02 12.81
C SER A 340 15.17 7.81 14.09
N GLY A 341 14.24 7.73 15.04
CA GLY A 341 14.41 8.42 16.32
C GLY A 341 13.32 8.11 17.34
N PRO A 342 13.46 8.63 18.58
CA PRO A 342 12.54 8.34 19.68
C PRO A 342 11.16 9.00 19.52
N TRP A 343 11.02 9.87 18.53
CA TRP A 343 9.77 10.61 18.27
C TRP A 343 8.66 9.78 17.65
N TRP A 344 8.92 8.61 17.05
CA TRP A 344 7.89 7.71 16.58
C TRP A 344 7.64 6.60 17.59
N LYS A 345 6.38 6.42 18.00
CA LYS A 345 5.96 5.30 18.88
C LYS A 345 4.73 4.64 18.31
N LEU A 346 4.75 3.31 18.27
CA LEU A 346 3.58 2.53 17.93
C LEU A 346 2.62 2.55 19.11
N TRP A 347 1.34 2.81 18.85
CA TRP A 347 0.27 2.78 19.84
C TRP A 347 -0.72 1.67 19.53
N LEU A 348 -1.17 0.97 20.57
CA LEU A 348 -2.35 0.11 20.54
C LEU A 348 -3.55 0.91 21.04
N ILE A 349 -4.64 0.88 20.28
CA ILE A 349 -5.85 1.65 20.50
C ILE A 349 -7.01 0.69 20.66
N ASP A 350 -7.80 0.88 21.69
CA ASP A 350 -9.06 0.19 21.90
C ASP A 350 -10.17 0.95 21.17
N LEU A 351 -10.83 0.30 20.21
CA LEU A 351 -11.82 0.91 19.32
C LEU A 351 -13.19 1.08 19.97
N ASP A 352 -13.45 0.36 21.04
CA ASP A 352 -14.72 0.45 21.78
C ASP A 352 -14.70 1.58 22.81
N THR A 353 -13.60 1.69 23.53
CA THR A 353 -13.42 2.71 24.58
C THR A 353 -12.75 3.98 24.07
N MET A 354 -12.18 3.96 22.86
CA MET A 354 -11.36 5.03 22.29
C MET A 354 -10.26 5.50 23.25
N THR A 355 -9.53 4.53 23.79
CA THR A 355 -8.35 4.75 24.61
C THR A 355 -7.13 4.09 23.97
N GLY A 356 -5.96 4.61 24.22
CA GLY A 356 -4.74 4.05 23.64
C GLY A 356 -3.52 4.29 24.51
N ALA A 357 -2.50 3.49 24.25
CA ALA A 357 -1.20 3.60 24.90
C ALA A 357 -0.07 3.13 23.98
N PRO A 358 1.17 3.60 24.18
CA PRO A 358 2.32 3.09 23.48
C PRO A 358 2.47 1.56 23.69
N VAL A 359 2.79 0.85 22.62
CA VAL A 359 3.10 -0.59 22.64
C VAL A 359 4.40 -0.79 23.43
N ALA A 360 4.37 -1.71 24.40
CA ALA A 360 5.54 -2.05 25.19
C ALA A 360 6.44 -3.08 24.45
N GLY A 361 7.73 -3.09 24.78
CA GLY A 361 8.68 -4.11 24.27
C GLY A 361 9.30 -3.78 22.92
N ILE A 362 9.08 -2.59 22.37
CA ILE A 362 9.81 -2.09 21.21
C ILE A 362 11.09 -1.43 21.70
N ASP A 363 12.23 -1.91 21.22
CA ASP A 363 13.59 -1.55 21.69
C ASP A 363 14.42 -0.80 20.63
N VAL A 364 13.79 -0.33 19.56
CA VAL A 364 14.45 0.44 18.48
C VAL A 364 13.80 1.78 18.27
N ASP A 365 14.62 2.77 17.94
CA ASP A 365 14.16 4.05 17.41
C ASP A 365 13.74 3.83 15.94
N THR A 366 12.46 4.04 15.66
CA THR A 366 11.87 3.77 14.34
C THR A 366 11.77 5.04 13.50
N ALA A 367 11.69 4.87 12.18
CA ALA A 367 11.33 5.92 11.24
C ALA A 367 9.80 6.00 11.03
N SER A 368 9.34 6.96 10.24
CA SER A 368 7.91 7.23 9.99
C SER A 368 7.15 6.11 9.27
N GLY A 369 7.83 5.16 8.68
CA GLY A 369 7.30 4.20 7.70
C GLY A 369 6.85 2.86 8.27
N ALA A 370 6.41 2.77 9.53
CA ALA A 370 5.87 1.52 10.06
C ALA A 370 4.85 0.87 9.11
N GLN A 371 5.04 -0.41 8.78
CA GLN A 371 4.14 -1.20 7.96
C GLN A 371 3.54 -2.33 8.78
N PHE A 372 2.39 -2.84 8.34
CA PHE A 372 1.61 -3.81 9.11
C PHE A 372 1.14 -4.97 8.24
N ALA A 373 1.05 -6.15 8.84
CA ALA A 373 0.37 -7.29 8.25
C ALA A 373 -0.46 -8.02 9.32
N VAL A 374 -1.66 -8.45 8.94
CA VAL A 374 -2.43 -9.41 9.74
C VAL A 374 -2.42 -10.72 8.95
N LEU A 375 -1.77 -11.74 9.52
CA LEU A 375 -1.57 -13.03 8.89
C LEU A 375 -2.02 -14.11 9.87
N ASP A 376 -2.97 -14.93 9.47
CA ASP A 376 -3.55 -16.01 10.28
C ASP A 376 -3.99 -15.56 11.69
N GLY A 377 -4.59 -14.36 11.77
CA GLY A 377 -5.07 -13.76 13.02
C GLY A 377 -3.98 -13.19 13.93
N ARG A 378 -2.73 -13.19 13.49
CA ARG A 378 -1.59 -12.57 14.18
C ARG A 378 -1.27 -11.23 13.57
N THR A 379 -0.99 -10.24 14.38
CA THR A 379 -0.64 -8.88 13.96
C THR A 379 0.87 -8.68 13.97
N PHE A 380 1.44 -8.37 12.82
CA PHE A 380 2.86 -8.07 12.66
C PHE A 380 3.06 -6.61 12.28
N VAL A 381 4.14 -6.04 12.82
CA VAL A 381 4.58 -4.68 12.53
C VAL A 381 6.04 -4.72 12.07
N PHE A 382 6.33 -4.01 11.00
CA PHE A 382 7.68 -3.83 10.48
C PHE A 382 8.10 -2.41 10.77
N LEU A 383 9.10 -2.28 11.62
CA LEU A 383 9.60 -0.99 12.07
C LEU A 383 10.96 -0.72 11.41
N PRO A 384 11.00 0.18 10.41
CA PRO A 384 12.27 0.60 9.84
C PRO A 384 13.06 1.39 10.88
N TYR A 385 14.33 1.05 11.02
CA TYR A 385 15.28 1.72 11.91
C TYR A 385 16.63 1.87 11.22
N ASN A 386 17.57 2.55 11.88
CA ASN A 386 18.87 2.86 11.29
C ASN A 386 18.73 3.53 9.91
N ASP A 387 17.91 4.59 9.86
CA ASP A 387 17.61 5.38 8.67
C ASP A 387 17.19 4.53 7.46
N TRP A 388 16.23 3.64 7.68
CA TRP A 388 15.67 2.71 6.69
C TRP A 388 16.63 1.61 6.24
N GLY A 389 17.83 1.52 6.83
CA GLY A 389 18.81 0.50 6.49
C GLY A 389 18.45 -0.89 6.99
N ARG A 390 17.55 -0.99 7.97
CA ARG A 390 17.09 -2.25 8.57
C ARG A 390 15.63 -2.16 9.01
N SER A 391 14.99 -3.32 9.16
CA SER A 391 13.66 -3.44 9.78
C SER A 391 13.66 -4.51 10.85
N LYS A 392 13.08 -4.18 12.02
CA LYS A 392 12.67 -5.17 13.00
C LYS A 392 11.24 -5.59 12.79
N ILE A 393 10.97 -6.85 13.01
CA ILE A 393 9.67 -7.49 12.86
C ILE A 393 9.17 -7.86 14.23
N TYR A 394 8.06 -7.26 14.65
CA TYR A 394 7.40 -7.56 15.91
C TYR A 394 6.02 -8.17 15.67
N GLU A 395 5.65 -9.11 16.51
CA GLU A 395 4.27 -9.52 16.69
C GLU A 395 3.67 -8.74 17.86
N ILE A 396 2.49 -8.17 17.66
CA ILE A 396 1.81 -7.38 18.68
C ILE A 396 0.72 -8.22 19.33
N GLY A 397 0.88 -8.47 20.63
CA GLY A 397 -0.14 -9.13 21.42
C GLY A 397 -1.36 -8.23 21.68
N SER A 398 -2.50 -8.84 21.95
CA SER A 398 -3.74 -8.14 22.32
C SER A 398 -3.62 -7.34 23.63
N ASP A 399 -2.59 -7.63 24.42
CA ASP A 399 -2.24 -6.93 25.66
C ASP A 399 -1.35 -5.69 25.42
N GLY A 400 -0.99 -5.39 24.15
CA GLY A 400 -0.14 -4.26 23.81
C GLY A 400 1.34 -4.50 24.04
N VAL A 401 1.78 -5.77 24.09
CA VAL A 401 3.19 -6.12 24.21
C VAL A 401 3.71 -6.61 22.85
N ALA A 402 4.80 -6.02 22.40
CA ALA A 402 5.53 -6.45 21.20
C ALA A 402 6.49 -7.59 21.55
N ILE A 403 6.50 -8.60 20.70
CA ILE A 403 7.46 -9.72 20.75
C ILE A 403 8.27 -9.66 19.47
N GLU A 404 9.57 -9.48 19.57
CA GLU A 404 10.46 -9.52 18.41
C GLU A 404 10.41 -10.90 17.75
N ARG A 405 10.14 -10.92 16.44
CA ARG A 405 10.07 -12.14 15.62
C ARG A 405 11.19 -12.21 14.59
N GLY A 406 11.84 -11.12 14.30
CA GLY A 406 12.94 -11.12 13.36
C GLY A 406 13.52 -9.74 13.05
N ASP A 407 14.56 -9.78 12.25
CA ASP A 407 15.30 -8.61 11.79
C ASP A 407 15.80 -8.86 10.37
N THR A 408 15.86 -7.80 9.56
CA THR A 408 16.36 -7.85 8.19
C THR A 408 17.11 -6.59 7.81
N VAL A 409 18.00 -6.69 6.84
CA VAL A 409 18.52 -5.54 6.11
C VAL A 409 17.42 -4.98 5.23
N GLY A 410 17.35 -3.66 5.11
CA GLY A 410 16.37 -2.96 4.28
C GLY A 410 15.02 -2.75 4.99
N ASP A 411 14.07 -2.23 4.25
CA ASP A 411 12.74 -1.89 4.69
C ASP A 411 11.72 -2.95 4.23
N VAL A 412 11.02 -3.57 5.18
CA VAL A 412 9.92 -4.49 4.88
C VAL A 412 8.67 -3.68 4.56
N PHE A 413 8.29 -3.64 3.29
CA PHE A 413 7.12 -2.85 2.89
C PHE A 413 5.84 -3.68 2.70
N LYS A 414 5.95 -5.01 2.63
CA LYS A 414 4.78 -5.88 2.50
C LYS A 414 5.08 -7.30 2.95
N TRP A 415 4.13 -7.94 3.63
CA TRP A 415 4.15 -9.36 3.93
C TRP A 415 2.76 -9.93 3.68
N VAL A 416 2.64 -10.97 2.88
CA VAL A 416 1.37 -11.55 2.47
C VAL A 416 1.36 -13.05 2.64
N LYS A 417 0.18 -13.60 2.88
CA LYS A 417 -0.10 -15.02 2.70
C LYS A 417 -0.31 -15.28 1.22
N VAL A 418 0.38 -16.26 0.69
CA VAL A 418 0.31 -16.68 -0.71
C VAL A 418 -0.60 -17.90 -0.84
N ARG A 419 -0.59 -18.76 0.22
CA ARG A 419 -1.34 -20.03 0.22
C ARG A 419 -1.71 -20.42 1.64
#